data_fb68ceab875559b83be4c234bf685f07
#
_entry.id   fb68ceab875559b83be4c234bf685f07
#
_cell.length_a   1.000
_cell.length_b   1.000
_cell.length_c   1.000
_cell.angle_alpha   90.00
_cell.angle_beta   90.00
_cell.angle_gamma   90.00
#
_symmetry.space_group_name_H-M   'P 1'
#
loop_
_entity.id
_entity.type
_entity.pdbx_description
1 polymer ?
#
loop_
_entity_poly.entity_id
_entity_poly.type
_entity_poly.pdbx_seq_one_letter_code
_entity_poly.pdbx_strand_id
1 'polypeptide(L)'
;MLCLFAVFAFSCNEDMERLLTDDYPESGTEYTTGHVLMVVIDGASGIAVNEAYNTRKAPVIRSMTDKSLFTFYGLADNEEGVSKERGWANLLTGTTKNGLDVNQGIDELETPSFLQRLKEADENLKVSFYSSDTEFFGAFGSVADTKRKTSADSETADALIAEINGETISDIVVAQFGGVQQTGEQHGFWSNETTPTSEVIYAIYNVDAFIGKIMKALEARPRYVQENWLVVITSSYGGVYEGNVTPASLYDDPRLNSFMMLYNSRFASKLLQRPGSDELQYKFYSPYFVGPGQKATTNAVMTGNTEFFNMGKRWSSNPDEEVDKSGYTIQFKMFDKHGDPWGNRNIISKRYQKAGTGWQLMFSNNTQVEFAANFKEGSSVFRLPSTRRDGSWHSYTLVIKEVDDTQKGDSILFYLDGKYQMGCKIDGSKDMWTDAPLAIGHTFSPDRPSQANLYINDLQFYNVALPADIIAEYHCTTKLDLLGELYPYWNNLVGYYPNDREDDIGLSYLEDYSKYTSKDKRLYFNKPVGTFAPTDDYVTRRQESIVTDKVCPLIDDSYYKTVLNTVDLSYQIFQWFGEPVDSSWNFDGEGWALDYVSLNN
;
A
#
# COMPACT_ATOMS: atom_id res chain seq x y z
N MET A 1 -35.70 -3.86 -54.08
CA MET A 1 -36.19 -3.12 -52.92
C MET A 1 -35.29 -3.49 -51.76
N LEU A 2 -34.28 -2.67 -51.56
CA LEU A 2 -33.15 -2.92 -50.63
C LEU A 2 -33.37 -2.04 -49.40
N CYS A 3 -33.69 -2.61 -48.25
CA CYS A 3 -33.78 -1.89 -46.98
C CYS A 3 -32.40 -1.82 -46.32
N LEU A 4 -31.85 -0.62 -46.29
CA LEU A 4 -30.63 -0.28 -45.55
C LEU A 4 -31.02 -0.09 -44.08
N PHE A 5 -30.55 -0.96 -43.19
CA PHE A 5 -30.59 -0.73 -41.75
C PHE A 5 -29.37 0.11 -41.35
N ALA A 6 -29.58 1.35 -41.00
CA ALA A 6 -28.57 2.18 -40.35
C ALA A 6 -28.59 1.86 -38.85
N VAL A 7 -27.51 1.24 -38.38
CA VAL A 7 -27.24 1.07 -36.95
C VAL A 7 -26.65 2.38 -36.43
N PHE A 8 -27.40 3.12 -35.64
CA PHE A 8 -26.87 4.25 -34.85
C PHE A 8 -26.13 3.67 -33.65
N ALA A 9 -24.82 3.73 -33.73
CA ALA A 9 -23.96 3.57 -32.54
C ALA A 9 -24.09 4.86 -31.72
N PHE A 10 -24.83 4.82 -30.62
CA PHE A 10 -24.76 5.82 -29.58
C PHE A 10 -23.44 5.57 -28.82
N SER A 11 -22.45 6.36 -29.14
CA SER A 11 -21.22 6.48 -28.37
C SER A 11 -21.55 7.29 -27.10
N CYS A 12 -21.23 6.75 -25.94
CA CYS A 12 -21.27 7.46 -24.66
C CYS A 12 -20.16 8.52 -24.63
N ASN A 13 -20.35 9.62 -25.34
CA ASN A 13 -19.41 10.75 -25.39
C ASN A 13 -20.04 12.04 -24.84
N GLU A 14 -21.25 11.97 -24.27
CA GLU A 14 -21.93 13.15 -23.76
C GLU A 14 -21.21 13.79 -22.56
N ASP A 15 -20.52 12.97 -21.73
CA ASP A 15 -19.80 13.51 -20.58
C ASP A 15 -18.51 14.23 -20.98
N MET A 16 -17.89 13.84 -22.06
CA MET A 16 -16.66 14.49 -22.54
C MET A 16 -16.97 15.78 -23.34
N GLU A 17 -18.08 15.84 -24.06
CA GLU A 17 -18.54 17.07 -24.70
C GLU A 17 -19.04 18.09 -23.65
N ARG A 18 -19.64 17.65 -22.55
CA ARG A 18 -20.00 18.53 -21.43
C ARG A 18 -18.80 19.17 -20.77
N LEU A 19 -17.71 18.41 -20.59
CA LEU A 19 -16.43 18.93 -20.06
C LEU A 19 -15.76 19.93 -21.00
N LEU A 20 -16.05 19.84 -22.30
CA LEU A 20 -15.50 20.74 -23.32
C LEU A 20 -16.42 21.92 -23.66
N THR A 21 -17.70 21.90 -23.26
CA THR A 21 -18.69 22.92 -23.55
C THR A 21 -19.31 23.59 -22.33
N ASP A 22 -18.83 23.31 -21.12
CA ASP A 22 -19.16 24.15 -20.00
C ASP A 22 -18.57 25.54 -20.28
N ASP A 23 -19.44 26.43 -20.74
CA ASP A 23 -19.18 27.85 -20.75
C ASP A 23 -18.82 28.25 -19.31
N TYR A 24 -17.52 28.32 -19.03
CA TYR A 24 -17.05 28.97 -17.81
C TYR A 24 -17.70 30.34 -17.79
N PRO A 25 -18.44 30.71 -16.74
CA PRO A 25 -19.00 32.05 -16.67
C PRO A 25 -17.84 33.00 -16.91
N GLU A 26 -17.94 33.86 -17.92
CA GLU A 26 -16.99 34.92 -18.16
C GLU A 26 -16.93 35.71 -16.85
N SER A 27 -15.96 35.40 -16.01
CA SER A 27 -15.64 36.25 -14.89
C SER A 27 -15.19 37.55 -15.55
N GLY A 28 -15.86 38.63 -15.31
CA GLY A 28 -15.46 39.94 -15.86
C GLY A 28 -14.11 40.42 -15.32
N THR A 29 -13.29 39.50 -14.83
CA THR A 29 -11.95 39.70 -14.29
C THR A 29 -10.97 39.03 -15.26
N GLU A 30 -10.24 39.83 -16.02
CA GLU A 30 -9.05 39.36 -16.72
C GLU A 30 -7.98 39.06 -15.66
N TYR A 31 -7.62 37.78 -15.55
CA TYR A 31 -6.48 37.37 -14.72
C TYR A 31 -5.19 37.68 -15.45
N THR A 32 -4.25 38.27 -14.73
CA THR A 32 -2.85 38.29 -15.13
C THR A 32 -2.25 36.90 -14.96
N THR A 33 -1.00 36.69 -15.35
CA THR A 33 -0.27 35.44 -15.07
C THR A 33 -0.46 35.00 -13.63
N GLY A 34 -0.62 33.70 -13.38
CA GLY A 34 -0.74 33.15 -12.04
C GLY A 34 0.49 33.47 -11.17
N HIS A 35 0.28 33.61 -9.86
CA HIS A 35 1.35 33.76 -8.89
C HIS A 35 1.35 32.60 -7.89
N VAL A 36 2.51 32.30 -7.33
CA VAL A 36 2.67 31.29 -6.27
C VAL A 36 3.33 31.89 -5.04
N LEU A 37 2.70 31.75 -3.89
CA LEU A 37 3.33 31.97 -2.59
C LEU A 37 3.51 30.61 -1.90
N MET A 38 4.75 30.18 -1.76
CA MET A 38 5.10 28.93 -1.12
C MET A 38 5.69 29.18 0.27
N VAL A 39 5.03 28.67 1.30
CA VAL A 39 5.47 28.69 2.69
C VAL A 39 5.88 27.30 3.12
N VAL A 40 7.16 27.11 3.42
CA VAL A 40 7.74 25.85 3.92
C VAL A 40 7.98 25.96 5.42
N ILE A 41 7.42 25.06 6.20
CA ILE A 41 7.55 25.02 7.67
C ILE A 41 8.29 23.74 8.04
N ASP A 42 9.59 23.83 8.23
CA ASP A 42 10.40 22.64 8.50
C ASP A 42 10.05 22.00 9.84
N GLY A 43 9.92 20.66 9.83
CA GLY A 43 9.62 19.87 11.03
C GLY A 43 8.17 19.95 11.52
N ALA A 44 7.28 20.64 10.78
CA ALA A 44 5.87 20.73 11.13
C ALA A 44 5.09 19.55 10.55
N SER A 45 5.12 18.39 11.21
CA SER A 45 4.35 17.23 10.76
C SER A 45 2.87 17.57 10.61
N GLY A 46 2.20 16.89 9.69
CA GLY A 46 0.76 17.06 9.50
C GLY A 46 -0.05 16.71 10.76
N ILE A 47 0.39 15.71 11.52
CA ILE A 47 -0.23 15.36 12.82
C ILE A 47 -0.09 16.51 13.83
N ALA A 48 1.08 17.17 13.90
CA ALA A 48 1.28 18.31 14.80
C ALA A 48 0.45 19.53 14.37
N VAL A 49 0.34 19.79 13.06
CA VAL A 49 -0.54 20.84 12.53
C VAL A 49 -2.01 20.52 12.80
N ASN A 50 -2.43 19.25 12.66
CA ASN A 50 -3.78 18.82 12.98
C ASN A 50 -4.12 19.00 14.48
N GLU A 51 -3.18 18.68 15.37
CA GLU A 51 -3.35 18.92 16.80
C GLU A 51 -3.46 20.42 17.10
N ALA A 52 -2.62 21.26 16.49
CA ALA A 52 -2.72 22.72 16.61
C ALA A 52 -4.06 23.23 16.04
N TYR A 53 -4.53 22.70 14.91
CA TYR A 53 -5.83 23.01 14.31
C TYR A 53 -6.99 22.65 15.24
N ASN A 54 -7.00 21.45 15.81
CA ASN A 54 -8.06 20.96 16.69
C ASN A 54 -8.08 21.70 18.03
N THR A 55 -6.93 22.05 18.58
CA THR A 55 -6.78 22.82 19.83
C THR A 55 -6.87 24.32 19.64
N ARG A 56 -7.19 24.82 18.43
CA ARG A 56 -7.29 26.23 18.05
C ARG A 56 -6.00 27.02 18.23
N LYS A 57 -4.87 26.34 18.14
CA LYS A 57 -3.54 26.98 18.16
C LYS A 57 -3.04 27.32 16.74
N ALA A 58 -3.74 26.92 15.69
CA ALA A 58 -3.51 27.34 14.32
C ALA A 58 -4.78 27.97 13.71
N PRO A 59 -5.23 29.13 14.22
CA PRO A 59 -6.48 29.76 13.80
C PRO A 59 -6.47 30.26 12.35
N VAL A 60 -5.31 30.66 11.82
CA VAL A 60 -5.17 31.13 10.44
C VAL A 60 -5.25 29.95 9.47
N ILE A 61 -4.43 28.92 9.65
CA ILE A 61 -4.50 27.69 8.87
C ILE A 61 -5.93 27.15 8.91
N ARG A 62 -6.57 27.15 10.10
CA ARG A 62 -7.95 26.72 10.24
C ARG A 62 -8.93 27.53 9.40
N SER A 63 -8.79 28.84 9.32
CA SER A 63 -9.64 29.67 8.49
C SER A 63 -9.41 29.49 6.99
N MET A 64 -8.19 29.09 6.60
CA MET A 64 -7.84 28.85 5.20
C MET A 64 -8.40 27.53 4.68
N THR A 65 -8.68 26.54 5.54
CA THR A 65 -9.21 25.23 5.10
C THR A 65 -10.53 25.33 4.35
N ASP A 66 -11.35 26.36 4.58
CA ASP A 66 -12.62 26.57 3.87
C ASP A 66 -12.44 26.82 2.35
N LYS A 67 -11.22 27.15 1.93
CA LYS A 67 -10.86 27.48 0.55
C LYS A 67 -9.57 26.77 0.12
N SER A 68 -9.42 25.54 0.53
CA SER A 68 -8.18 24.79 0.27
C SER A 68 -8.43 23.33 -0.10
N LEU A 69 -7.56 22.81 -0.93
CA LEU A 69 -7.27 21.39 -0.99
C LEU A 69 -6.13 21.12 0.01
N PHE A 70 -6.35 20.24 0.99
CA PHE A 70 -5.35 20.03 2.04
C PHE A 70 -5.38 18.63 2.64
N THR A 71 -4.27 18.26 3.27
CA THR A 71 -4.14 17.01 4.05
C THR A 71 -3.22 17.19 5.26
N PHE A 72 -3.49 16.41 6.31
CA PHE A 72 -2.61 16.25 7.46
C PHE A 72 -1.77 14.97 7.37
N TYR A 73 -1.84 14.25 6.26
CA TYR A 73 -1.24 12.92 6.08
C TYR A 73 -0.37 12.81 4.83
N GLY A 74 0.15 13.92 4.34
CA GLY A 74 1.13 13.91 3.25
C GLY A 74 2.39 13.14 3.66
N LEU A 75 3.07 12.55 2.68
CA LEU A 75 4.34 11.86 2.88
C LEU A 75 5.49 12.69 2.32
N ALA A 76 6.55 12.78 3.09
CA ALA A 76 7.80 13.45 2.71
C ALA A 76 8.73 12.55 1.89
N ASP A 77 8.57 11.24 1.97
CA ASP A 77 9.32 10.22 1.22
C ASP A 77 8.45 8.97 1.00
N ASN A 78 8.84 8.13 0.07
CA ASN A 78 8.23 6.82 -0.21
C ASN A 78 9.05 5.64 0.37
N GLU A 79 10.11 5.91 1.13
CA GLU A 79 10.96 4.93 1.81
C GLU A 79 11.06 5.22 3.29
N GLU A 80 11.41 4.22 4.10
CA GLU A 80 11.65 4.40 5.54
C GLU A 80 12.88 5.28 5.77
N GLY A 81 12.70 6.32 6.58
CA GLY A 81 13.80 7.19 7.03
C GLY A 81 14.07 8.37 6.11
N VAL A 82 13.51 9.51 6.47
CA VAL A 82 13.78 10.81 5.82
C VAL A 82 14.63 11.68 6.73
N SER A 83 15.63 12.34 6.16
CA SER A 83 16.33 13.46 6.80
C SER A 83 15.67 14.80 6.41
N LYS A 84 16.02 15.86 7.11
CA LYS A 84 15.61 17.24 6.77
C LYS A 84 16.02 17.58 5.33
N GLU A 85 17.24 17.27 4.97
CA GLU A 85 17.85 17.56 3.67
C GLU A 85 17.16 16.77 2.55
N ARG A 86 16.89 15.48 2.79
CA ARG A 86 16.16 14.65 1.84
C ARG A 86 14.71 15.11 1.66
N GLY A 87 14.05 15.54 2.75
CA GLY A 87 12.71 16.13 2.68
C GLY A 87 12.68 17.41 1.83
N TRP A 88 13.70 18.27 1.95
CA TRP A 88 13.86 19.44 1.08
C TRP A 88 14.08 19.06 -0.39
N ALA A 89 14.97 18.08 -0.62
CA ALA A 89 15.26 17.60 -1.96
C ALA A 89 14.00 17.05 -2.63
N ASN A 90 13.26 16.16 -1.97
CA ASN A 90 12.02 15.59 -2.50
C ASN A 90 10.98 16.68 -2.83
N LEU A 91 10.78 17.63 -1.90
CA LEU A 91 9.85 18.73 -2.05
C LEU A 91 10.20 19.64 -3.25
N LEU A 92 11.48 20.00 -3.40
CA LEU A 92 11.93 20.97 -4.39
C LEU A 92 12.24 20.34 -5.76
N THR A 93 12.53 19.04 -5.84
CA THR A 93 12.80 18.34 -7.10
C THR A 93 11.58 17.63 -7.68
N GLY A 94 10.54 17.36 -6.87
CA GLY A 94 9.33 16.63 -7.28
C GLY A 94 9.54 15.13 -7.46
N THR A 95 10.65 14.59 -6.91
CA THR A 95 10.96 13.16 -7.00
C THR A 95 11.75 12.68 -5.79
N THR A 96 11.46 11.48 -5.33
CA THR A 96 12.26 10.79 -4.30
C THR A 96 13.52 10.15 -4.89
N LYS A 97 13.60 10.04 -6.21
CA LYS A 97 14.75 9.51 -6.97
C LYS A 97 15.73 10.60 -7.38
N ASN A 98 15.95 11.59 -6.50
CA ASN A 98 16.82 12.74 -6.77
C ASN A 98 18.32 12.49 -6.54
N GLY A 99 18.70 11.29 -6.12
CA GLY A 99 20.07 10.87 -5.90
C GLY A 99 20.65 11.22 -4.52
N LEU A 100 19.88 11.90 -3.65
CA LEU A 100 20.33 12.23 -2.30
C LEU A 100 19.92 11.14 -1.30
N ASP A 101 20.89 10.53 -0.62
CA ASP A 101 20.63 9.58 0.44
C ASP A 101 20.34 10.28 1.78
N VAL A 102 19.66 9.58 2.70
CA VAL A 102 19.25 10.12 4.03
C VAL A 102 20.40 10.60 4.92
N ASN A 103 21.63 10.16 4.65
CA ASN A 103 22.81 10.52 5.41
C ASN A 103 23.70 11.55 4.69
N GLN A 104 23.27 12.08 3.56
CA GLN A 104 24.02 13.05 2.77
C GLN A 104 23.57 14.48 3.06
N GLY A 105 24.49 15.43 2.93
CA GLY A 105 24.17 16.85 3.01
C GLY A 105 23.50 17.33 1.73
N ILE A 106 22.71 18.39 1.84
CA ILE A 106 21.97 18.96 0.70
C ILE A 106 22.88 19.50 -0.41
N ASP A 107 24.14 19.76 -0.11
CA ASP A 107 25.17 20.19 -1.08
C ASP A 107 25.56 19.07 -2.07
N GLU A 108 25.22 17.82 -1.80
CA GLU A 108 25.40 16.70 -2.71
C GLU A 108 24.24 16.51 -3.70
N LEU A 109 23.17 17.30 -3.59
CA LEU A 109 22.03 17.25 -4.51
C LEU A 109 22.39 17.74 -5.91
N GLU A 110 22.36 16.84 -6.89
CA GLU A 110 22.62 17.15 -8.30
C GLU A 110 21.35 17.41 -9.13
N THR A 111 20.20 16.88 -8.68
CA THR A 111 18.92 17.02 -9.40
C THR A 111 18.41 18.46 -9.32
N PRO A 112 18.11 19.11 -10.46
CA PRO A 112 17.60 20.49 -10.49
C PRO A 112 16.28 20.63 -9.75
N SER A 113 16.11 21.74 -9.01
CA SER A 113 14.83 22.07 -8.38
C SER A 113 13.78 22.48 -9.43
N PHE A 114 12.50 22.40 -9.07
CA PHE A 114 11.42 22.87 -9.92
C PHE A 114 11.56 24.37 -10.27
N LEU A 115 12.14 25.17 -9.37
CA LEU A 115 12.41 26.58 -9.61
C LEU A 115 13.41 26.80 -10.77
N GLN A 116 14.48 25.99 -10.81
CA GLN A 116 15.44 26.02 -11.90
C GLN A 116 14.79 25.64 -13.23
N ARG A 117 14.01 24.56 -13.23
CA ARG A 117 13.33 24.04 -14.42
C ARG A 117 12.26 25.01 -14.94
N LEU A 118 11.51 25.69 -14.06
CA LEU A 118 10.56 26.72 -14.48
C LEU A 118 11.27 27.93 -15.10
N LYS A 119 12.39 28.38 -14.53
CA LYS A 119 13.17 29.48 -15.14
C LYS A 119 13.85 29.08 -16.46
N GLU A 120 14.16 27.80 -16.65
CA GLU A 120 14.62 27.28 -17.94
C GLU A 120 13.50 27.28 -19.00
N ALA A 121 12.24 27.02 -18.56
CA ALA A 121 11.07 27.06 -19.44
C ALA A 121 10.62 28.50 -19.75
N ASP A 122 10.67 29.41 -18.80
CA ASP A 122 10.39 30.85 -18.97
C ASP A 122 11.45 31.71 -18.28
N GLU A 123 12.35 32.30 -19.06
CA GLU A 123 13.43 33.21 -18.62
C GLU A 123 12.90 34.47 -17.92
N ASN A 124 11.67 34.90 -18.21
CA ASN A 124 11.07 36.12 -17.67
C ASN A 124 10.47 35.88 -16.28
N LEU A 125 10.23 34.62 -15.88
CA LEU A 125 9.67 34.26 -14.60
C LEU A 125 10.54 34.80 -13.46
N LYS A 126 9.93 35.56 -12.55
CA LYS A 126 10.62 36.16 -11.40
C LYS A 126 10.42 35.33 -10.15
N VAL A 127 11.51 35.03 -9.48
CA VAL A 127 11.53 34.24 -8.25
C VAL A 127 12.11 35.06 -7.11
N SER A 128 11.41 35.09 -5.99
CA SER A 128 11.92 35.60 -4.71
C SER A 128 12.08 34.46 -3.69
N PHE A 129 13.15 34.53 -2.91
CA PHE A 129 13.49 33.46 -1.98
C PHE A 129 13.95 34.00 -0.61
N TYR A 130 13.20 33.66 0.44
CA TYR A 130 13.43 34.06 1.82
C TYR A 130 13.59 32.83 2.71
N SER A 131 14.64 32.77 3.54
CA SER A 131 14.85 31.63 4.40
C SER A 131 15.57 32.01 5.69
N SER A 132 15.17 31.41 6.80
CA SER A 132 15.89 31.47 8.07
C SER A 132 16.95 30.36 8.21
N ASP A 133 16.92 29.34 7.35
CA ASP A 133 17.91 28.26 7.33
C ASP A 133 19.03 28.53 6.31
N THR A 134 20.30 28.29 6.71
CA THR A 134 21.46 28.59 5.89
C THR A 134 21.68 27.56 4.78
N GLU A 135 21.43 26.29 5.05
CA GLU A 135 21.64 25.20 4.11
C GLU A 135 20.57 25.20 3.03
N PHE A 136 19.30 25.36 3.44
CA PHE A 136 18.19 25.51 2.50
C PHE A 136 18.37 26.73 1.59
N PHE A 137 18.77 27.86 2.17
CA PHE A 137 19.05 29.08 1.38
C PHE A 137 20.20 28.88 0.41
N GLY A 138 21.27 28.20 0.84
CA GLY A 138 22.43 27.91 0.01
C GLY A 138 22.10 27.01 -1.18
N ALA A 139 21.34 25.93 -0.92
CA ALA A 139 21.00 24.94 -1.94
C ALA A 139 20.02 25.49 -3.01
N PHE A 140 18.96 26.22 -2.61
CA PHE A 140 17.85 26.55 -3.51
C PHE A 140 17.73 28.05 -3.83
N GLY A 141 18.29 28.93 -3.02
CA GLY A 141 18.18 30.37 -3.20
C GLY A 141 19.00 30.94 -4.37
N SER A 142 19.91 30.18 -4.97
CA SER A 142 20.79 30.67 -6.03
C SER A 142 20.06 31.09 -7.30
N VAL A 143 18.93 30.44 -7.61
CA VAL A 143 18.10 30.66 -8.80
C VAL A 143 17.23 31.93 -8.71
N ALA A 144 17.03 32.44 -7.50
CA ALA A 144 16.11 33.56 -7.27
C ALA A 144 16.69 34.91 -7.72
N ASP A 145 15.81 35.76 -8.31
CA ASP A 145 16.12 37.14 -8.70
C ASP A 145 16.24 38.04 -7.47
N THR A 146 15.34 37.87 -6.52
CA THR A 146 15.38 38.52 -5.21
C THR A 146 15.56 37.47 -4.13
N LYS A 147 16.55 37.64 -3.26
CA LYS A 147 16.79 36.67 -2.19
C LYS A 147 17.33 37.32 -0.91
N ARG A 148 16.89 36.79 0.20
CA ARG A 148 17.36 37.26 1.50
C ARG A 148 17.44 36.10 2.50
N LYS A 149 18.63 35.85 3.01
CA LYS A 149 18.84 35.02 4.19
C LYS A 149 18.56 35.85 5.44
N THR A 150 17.78 35.33 6.33
CA THR A 150 17.39 35.96 7.60
C THR A 150 17.94 35.21 8.80
N SER A 151 17.86 35.78 9.99
CA SER A 151 18.33 35.14 11.22
C SER A 151 17.21 34.49 12.05
N ALA A 152 15.96 34.81 11.73
CA ALA A 152 14.79 34.31 12.44
C ALA A 152 13.52 34.37 11.55
N ASP A 153 12.53 33.56 11.87
CA ASP A 153 11.23 33.50 11.17
C ASP A 153 10.51 34.84 11.12
N SER A 154 10.60 35.66 12.18
CA SER A 154 10.02 37.00 12.18
C SER A 154 10.62 37.92 11.13
N GLU A 155 11.94 37.83 10.90
CA GLU A 155 12.62 38.59 9.85
C GLU A 155 12.26 38.07 8.45
N THR A 156 12.07 36.76 8.32
CA THR A 156 11.57 36.15 7.08
C THR A 156 10.18 36.68 6.75
N ALA A 157 9.27 36.68 7.73
CA ALA A 157 7.91 37.21 7.55
C ALA A 157 7.90 38.71 7.20
N ASP A 158 8.72 39.51 7.90
CA ASP A 158 8.79 40.95 7.65
C ASP A 158 9.39 41.26 6.26
N ALA A 159 10.40 40.52 5.82
CA ALA A 159 10.99 40.68 4.49
C ALA A 159 9.99 40.31 3.39
N LEU A 160 9.27 39.21 3.55
CA LEU A 160 8.20 38.79 2.64
C LEU A 160 7.06 39.81 2.57
N ILE A 161 6.59 40.32 3.72
CA ILE A 161 5.54 41.35 3.79
C ILE A 161 6.01 42.64 3.09
N ALA A 162 7.28 43.02 3.24
CA ALA A 162 7.83 44.19 2.54
C ALA A 162 7.77 44.03 1.01
N GLU A 163 8.07 42.86 0.47
CA GLU A 163 7.91 42.57 -0.98
C GLU A 163 6.44 42.59 -1.38
N ILE A 164 5.56 41.92 -0.65
CA ILE A 164 4.12 41.86 -0.92
C ILE A 164 3.52 43.29 -0.99
N ASN A 165 3.96 44.21 -0.15
CA ASN A 165 3.53 45.60 -0.14
C ASN A 165 4.16 46.44 -1.27
N GLY A 166 5.10 45.92 -2.02
CA GLY A 166 5.73 46.60 -3.15
C GLY A 166 4.78 46.76 -4.35
N GLU A 167 5.13 47.67 -5.27
CA GLU A 167 4.36 47.84 -6.50
C GLU A 167 4.43 46.62 -7.44
N THR A 168 5.59 46.00 -7.48
CA THR A 168 5.85 44.76 -8.25
C THR A 168 6.11 43.61 -7.28
N ILE A 169 5.66 42.43 -7.65
CA ILE A 169 5.89 41.20 -6.89
C ILE A 169 6.36 40.10 -7.84
N SER A 170 7.18 39.19 -7.36
CA SER A 170 7.66 38.04 -8.13
C SER A 170 6.53 37.06 -8.45
N ASP A 171 6.67 36.31 -9.54
CA ASP A 171 5.70 35.28 -9.95
C ASP A 171 5.69 34.12 -8.98
N ILE A 172 6.87 33.75 -8.46
CA ILE A 172 7.02 32.77 -7.39
C ILE A 172 7.74 33.40 -6.21
N VAL A 173 7.13 33.29 -5.04
CA VAL A 173 7.72 33.72 -3.78
C VAL A 173 7.83 32.55 -2.83
N VAL A 174 9.03 32.19 -2.44
CA VAL A 174 9.30 31.09 -1.49
C VAL A 174 9.75 31.66 -0.17
N ALA A 175 9.10 31.25 0.91
CA ALA A 175 9.47 31.58 2.28
C ALA A 175 9.61 30.31 3.13
N GLN A 176 10.78 30.11 3.73
CA GLN A 176 11.03 28.98 4.63
C GLN A 176 11.15 29.47 6.07
N PHE A 177 10.47 28.78 6.97
CA PHE A 177 10.43 29.01 8.42
C PHE A 177 11.05 27.82 9.14
N GLY A 178 12.13 28.08 9.91
CA GLY A 178 12.88 27.06 10.64
C GLY A 178 12.56 26.95 12.13
N GLY A 179 11.63 27.76 12.66
CA GLY A 179 11.39 27.82 14.10
C GLY A 179 10.79 26.56 14.70
N VAL A 180 9.98 25.82 13.93
CA VAL A 180 9.44 24.53 14.40
C VAL A 180 10.55 23.48 14.43
N GLN A 181 11.39 23.45 13.41
CA GLN A 181 12.58 22.59 13.37
C GLN A 181 13.51 22.82 14.55
N GLN A 182 13.88 24.08 14.79
CA GLN A 182 14.76 24.44 15.92
C GLN A 182 14.16 24.06 17.28
N THR A 183 12.84 24.24 17.42
CA THR A 183 12.14 23.85 18.65
C THR A 183 12.15 22.32 18.83
N GLY A 184 11.90 21.56 17.76
CA GLY A 184 11.95 20.11 17.80
C GLY A 184 13.34 19.57 18.11
N GLU A 185 14.40 20.16 17.55
CA GLU A 185 15.79 19.82 17.86
C GLU A 185 16.16 20.07 19.32
N GLN A 186 15.59 21.11 19.94
CA GLN A 186 15.89 21.48 21.33
C GLN A 186 15.06 20.69 22.35
N HIS A 187 13.83 20.36 22.04
CA HIS A 187 12.85 19.83 23.00
C HIS A 187 12.26 18.45 22.59
N GLY A 188 12.66 17.91 21.43
CA GLY A 188 12.05 16.75 20.80
C GLY A 188 10.82 17.12 19.97
N PHE A 189 10.65 16.44 18.85
CA PHE A 189 9.45 16.62 17.99
C PHE A 189 8.27 15.85 18.55
N TRP A 190 8.52 14.70 19.13
CA TRP A 190 7.52 13.71 19.49
C TRP A 190 7.68 13.26 20.95
N SER A 191 6.56 13.19 21.67
CA SER A 191 6.48 12.55 22.99
C SER A 191 6.38 11.02 22.90
N ASN A 192 5.76 10.53 21.84
CA ASN A 192 5.70 9.14 21.39
C ASN A 192 5.40 9.14 19.87
N GLU A 193 5.34 7.97 19.23
CA GLU A 193 5.15 7.82 17.79
C GLU A 193 3.87 8.46 17.20
N THR A 194 2.91 8.82 18.04
CA THR A 194 1.62 9.41 17.59
C THR A 194 1.32 10.79 18.17
N THR A 195 2.14 11.28 19.12
CA THR A 195 1.86 12.49 19.89
C THR A 195 3.02 13.47 19.80
N PRO A 196 2.85 14.61 19.11
CA PRO A 196 3.85 15.67 19.08
C PRO A 196 4.01 16.34 20.44
N THR A 197 5.19 16.95 20.67
CA THR A 197 5.44 17.70 21.91
C THR A 197 4.64 18.99 21.95
N SER A 198 4.35 19.48 23.15
CA SER A 198 3.65 20.76 23.36
C SER A 198 4.45 21.96 22.83
N GLU A 199 5.76 21.87 22.86
CA GLU A 199 6.71 22.86 22.38
C GLU A 199 6.60 23.03 20.85
N VAL A 200 6.55 21.93 20.12
CA VAL A 200 6.36 21.91 18.66
C VAL A 200 4.99 22.51 18.31
N ILE A 201 3.93 22.13 19.03
CA ILE A 201 2.59 22.69 18.80
C ILE A 201 2.58 24.21 19.05
N TYR A 202 3.34 24.70 20.06
CA TYR A 202 3.46 26.12 20.32
C TYR A 202 4.30 26.85 19.26
N ALA A 203 5.35 26.21 18.74
CA ALA A 203 6.12 26.76 17.62
C ALA A 203 5.25 26.89 16.35
N ILE A 204 4.37 25.92 16.06
CA ILE A 204 3.37 26.02 14.98
C ILE A 204 2.42 27.21 15.19
N TYR A 205 1.97 27.47 16.41
CA TYR A 205 1.15 28.66 16.73
C TYR A 205 1.87 29.98 16.36
N ASN A 206 3.16 30.08 16.62
CA ASN A 206 3.94 31.26 16.25
C ASN A 206 4.05 31.43 14.72
N VAL A 207 4.29 30.36 13.99
CA VAL A 207 4.33 30.38 12.51
C VAL A 207 2.96 30.70 11.93
N ASP A 208 1.87 30.14 12.47
CA ASP A 208 0.50 30.47 12.07
C ASP A 208 0.22 31.98 12.19
N ALA A 209 0.72 32.63 13.25
CA ALA A 209 0.61 34.07 13.40
C ALA A 209 1.40 34.86 12.33
N PHE A 210 2.55 34.37 11.87
CA PHE A 210 3.27 34.96 10.74
C PHE A 210 2.50 34.77 9.43
N ILE A 211 1.97 33.60 9.18
CA ILE A 211 1.11 33.32 8.02
C ILE A 211 -0.06 34.28 7.98
N GLY A 212 -0.70 34.53 9.14
CA GLY A 212 -1.80 35.50 9.23
C GLY A 212 -1.42 36.91 8.83
N LYS A 213 -0.24 37.39 9.21
CA LYS A 213 0.28 38.70 8.78
C LYS A 213 0.56 38.74 7.27
N ILE A 214 1.16 37.67 6.75
CA ILE A 214 1.47 37.52 5.33
C ILE A 214 0.19 37.52 4.51
N MET A 215 -0.79 36.69 4.86
CA MET A 215 -2.07 36.62 4.16
C MET A 215 -2.82 37.97 4.22
N LYS A 216 -2.81 38.65 5.35
CA LYS A 216 -3.41 40.00 5.46
C LYS A 216 -2.74 41.00 4.53
N ALA A 217 -1.41 40.97 4.39
CA ALA A 217 -0.69 41.84 3.45
C ALA A 217 -1.03 41.49 2.00
N LEU A 218 -1.09 40.19 1.68
CA LEU A 218 -1.41 39.68 0.35
C LEU A 218 -2.83 40.10 -0.08
N GLU A 219 -3.81 39.90 0.77
CA GLU A 219 -5.21 40.25 0.50
C GLU A 219 -5.44 41.77 0.43
N ALA A 220 -4.56 42.55 1.03
CA ALA A 220 -4.59 44.03 0.96
C ALA A 220 -4.00 44.60 -0.35
N ARG A 221 -3.40 43.78 -1.20
CA ARG A 221 -2.85 44.25 -2.48
C ARG A 221 -3.95 44.79 -3.39
N PRO A 222 -3.74 45.94 -4.04
CA PRO A 222 -4.76 46.54 -4.91
C PRO A 222 -5.20 45.63 -6.08
N ARG A 223 -4.34 44.73 -6.49
CA ARG A 223 -4.58 43.79 -7.60
C ARG A 223 -4.80 42.36 -7.15
N TYR A 224 -4.98 42.09 -5.89
CA TYR A 224 -5.11 40.72 -5.34
C TYR A 224 -6.14 39.86 -6.09
N VAL A 225 -7.28 40.48 -6.48
CA VAL A 225 -8.34 39.74 -7.21
C VAL A 225 -7.92 39.42 -8.65
N GLN A 226 -7.09 40.27 -9.28
CA GLN A 226 -6.58 40.06 -10.64
C GLN A 226 -5.34 39.15 -10.65
N GLU A 227 -4.56 39.19 -9.56
CA GLU A 227 -3.42 38.33 -9.33
C GLU A 227 -3.94 36.96 -8.89
N ASN A 228 -3.84 35.93 -9.72
CA ASN A 228 -4.35 34.60 -9.41
C ASN A 228 -3.35 33.86 -8.50
N TRP A 229 -3.51 33.99 -7.17
CA TRP A 229 -2.57 33.44 -6.21
C TRP A 229 -2.87 31.98 -5.85
N LEU A 230 -1.89 31.08 -6.08
CA LEU A 230 -1.82 29.79 -5.39
C LEU A 230 -0.95 29.97 -4.15
N VAL A 231 -1.56 29.87 -2.97
CA VAL A 231 -0.82 29.87 -1.71
C VAL A 231 -0.61 28.42 -1.27
N VAL A 232 0.64 28.02 -1.19
CA VAL A 232 1.07 26.70 -0.74
C VAL A 232 1.59 26.82 0.67
N ILE A 233 1.06 26.04 1.61
CA ILE A 233 1.62 25.89 2.95
C ILE A 233 1.96 24.40 3.13
N THR A 234 3.22 24.12 3.37
CA THR A 234 3.71 22.74 3.44
C THR A 234 4.78 22.57 4.48
N SER A 235 5.03 21.34 4.89
CA SER A 235 6.25 20.95 5.61
C SER A 235 7.11 20.03 4.76
N SER A 236 8.40 20.02 5.03
CA SER A 236 9.36 19.19 4.31
C SER A 236 9.39 17.75 4.84
N TYR A 237 9.13 17.55 6.13
CA TYR A 237 9.12 16.23 6.80
C TYR A 237 8.51 16.37 8.22
N GLY A 238 8.33 15.22 8.90
CA GLY A 238 7.66 15.17 10.21
C GLY A 238 8.54 15.40 11.44
N GLY A 239 9.81 15.70 11.24
CA GLY A 239 10.79 15.83 12.33
C GLY A 239 11.41 14.49 12.74
N VAL A 240 12.40 14.52 13.64
CA VAL A 240 13.12 13.33 14.11
C VAL A 240 12.31 12.62 15.21
N TYR A 241 12.22 11.30 15.11
CA TYR A 241 11.75 10.43 16.18
C TYR A 241 12.79 9.38 16.51
N GLU A 242 13.28 9.37 17.75
CA GLU A 242 14.36 8.46 18.19
C GLU A 242 13.85 7.08 18.65
N GLY A 243 12.54 6.89 18.75
CA GLY A 243 11.94 5.61 19.14
C GLY A 243 11.99 4.59 18.00
N ASN A 244 11.86 3.32 18.37
CA ASN A 244 11.66 2.27 17.38
C ASN A 244 10.25 2.42 16.77
N VAL A 245 10.18 2.66 15.48
CA VAL A 245 8.94 2.66 14.71
C VAL A 245 8.84 1.32 13.98
N THR A 246 7.72 0.64 14.16
CA THR A 246 7.37 -0.53 13.33
C THR A 246 6.06 -0.20 12.65
N PRO A 247 6.08 0.66 11.63
CA PRO A 247 4.87 1.22 11.05
C PRO A 247 4.12 0.13 10.26
N ALA A 248 2.80 0.15 10.37
CA ALA A 248 1.93 -0.68 9.54
C ALA A 248 1.90 -0.17 8.09
N SER A 249 2.08 1.12 7.90
CA SER A 249 2.21 1.78 6.61
C SER A 249 3.13 2.99 6.75
N LEU A 250 3.60 3.58 5.65
CA LEU A 250 4.39 4.81 5.69
C LEU A 250 3.64 5.96 6.40
N TYR A 251 2.29 5.95 6.36
CA TYR A 251 1.47 6.93 7.09
C TYR A 251 1.60 6.86 8.62
N ASP A 252 2.09 5.76 9.15
CA ASP A 252 2.25 5.56 10.60
C ASP A 252 3.68 5.90 11.06
N ASP A 253 4.59 6.24 10.14
CA ASP A 253 5.92 6.77 10.47
C ASP A 253 5.83 8.28 10.69
N PRO A 254 6.00 8.77 11.93
CA PRO A 254 5.89 10.19 12.24
C PRO A 254 6.93 11.05 11.52
N ARG A 255 8.08 10.49 11.15
CA ARG A 255 9.16 11.19 10.44
C ARG A 255 8.78 11.54 9.01
N LEU A 256 7.98 10.67 8.35
CA LEU A 256 7.52 10.86 6.98
C LEU A 256 6.31 11.78 6.88
N ASN A 257 5.60 11.99 7.98
CA ASN A 257 4.34 12.71 7.98
C ASN A 257 4.53 14.22 7.69
N SER A 258 3.86 14.71 6.65
CA SER A 258 3.94 16.10 6.18
C SER A 258 2.55 16.75 6.14
N PHE A 259 2.51 18.06 6.33
CA PHE A 259 1.34 18.90 6.11
C PHE A 259 1.37 19.49 4.71
N MET A 260 0.26 19.44 3.99
CA MET A 260 0.12 20.02 2.66
C MET A 260 -1.20 20.79 2.54
N MET A 261 -1.14 22.04 2.06
CA MET A 261 -2.31 22.88 1.78
C MET A 261 -2.09 23.71 0.52
N LEU A 262 -3.03 23.63 -0.39
CA LEU A 262 -3.15 24.47 -1.59
C LEU A 262 -4.37 25.38 -1.42
N TYR A 263 -4.15 26.65 -1.21
CA TYR A 263 -5.20 27.64 -0.98
C TYR A 263 -5.33 28.61 -2.17
N ASN A 264 -6.56 28.91 -2.52
CA ASN A 264 -6.92 30.04 -3.36
C ASN A 264 -8.29 30.54 -2.91
N SER A 265 -8.52 31.85 -2.94
CA SER A 265 -9.78 32.47 -2.46
C SER A 265 -11.04 31.92 -3.14
N ARG A 266 -10.91 31.21 -4.27
CA ARG A 266 -11.99 30.63 -5.08
C ARG A 266 -12.09 29.11 -5.00
N PHE A 267 -11.19 28.43 -4.29
CA PHE A 267 -11.27 26.98 -4.17
C PHE A 267 -12.43 26.56 -3.26
N ALA A 268 -13.01 25.42 -3.57
CA ALA A 268 -13.86 24.68 -2.65
C ALA A 268 -13.00 23.95 -1.61
N SER A 269 -13.50 23.82 -0.40
CA SER A 269 -12.84 23.08 0.66
C SER A 269 -12.81 21.58 0.34
N LYS A 270 -11.64 20.97 0.38
CA LYS A 270 -11.46 19.52 0.20
C LYS A 270 -10.34 19.01 1.10
N LEU A 271 -10.71 18.26 2.13
CA LEU A 271 -9.77 17.53 2.97
C LEU A 271 -9.51 16.15 2.37
N LEU A 272 -8.26 15.87 2.05
CA LEU A 272 -7.82 14.54 1.67
C LEU A 272 -7.42 13.77 2.93
N GLN A 273 -8.04 12.63 3.13
CA GLN A 273 -7.78 11.73 4.24
C GLN A 273 -6.91 10.57 3.77
N ARG A 274 -5.98 10.13 4.61
CA ARG A 274 -5.33 8.86 4.37
C ARG A 274 -6.38 7.74 4.37
N PRO A 275 -6.18 6.66 3.63
CA PRO A 275 -7.05 5.50 3.72
C PRO A 275 -7.17 5.04 5.17
N GLY A 276 -8.37 4.72 5.62
CA GLY A 276 -8.61 4.24 6.97
C GLY A 276 -7.85 2.92 7.21
N SER A 277 -7.42 2.69 8.44
CA SER A 277 -6.88 1.38 8.84
C SER A 277 -7.88 0.24 8.56
N ASP A 278 -9.17 0.57 8.50
CA ASP A 278 -10.24 -0.37 8.13
C ASP A 278 -10.19 -0.79 6.66
N GLU A 279 -9.65 0.02 5.77
CA GLU A 279 -9.44 -0.32 4.36
C GLU A 279 -8.24 -1.25 4.16
N LEU A 280 -7.29 -1.21 5.09
CA LEU A 280 -6.17 -2.16 5.16
C LEU A 280 -6.56 -3.46 5.87
N GLN A 281 -7.75 -3.53 6.47
CA GLN A 281 -8.19 -4.73 7.16
C GLN A 281 -8.75 -5.74 6.17
N TYR A 282 -8.03 -6.81 6.04
CA TYR A 282 -8.51 -8.00 5.36
C TYR A 282 -9.57 -8.66 6.23
N LYS A 283 -10.85 -8.39 5.97
CA LYS A 283 -11.96 -8.96 6.73
C LYS A 283 -12.41 -10.27 6.09
N PHE A 284 -12.17 -11.38 6.77
CA PHE A 284 -12.65 -12.70 6.36
C PHE A 284 -13.42 -13.38 7.45
N TYR A 285 -14.23 -14.34 7.03
CA TYR A 285 -14.89 -15.30 7.92
C TYR A 285 -14.12 -16.61 7.92
N SER A 286 -12.86 -16.55 8.28
CA SER A 286 -11.92 -17.65 8.14
C SER A 286 -12.29 -18.87 8.97
N PRO A 287 -12.19 -20.08 8.43
CA PRO A 287 -12.21 -21.30 9.20
C PRO A 287 -11.09 -21.30 10.24
N TYR A 288 -11.47 -21.49 11.49
CA TYR A 288 -10.57 -21.61 12.61
C TYR A 288 -10.50 -23.05 13.09
N PHE A 289 -9.31 -23.62 13.07
CA PHE A 289 -9.01 -24.95 13.57
C PHE A 289 -8.48 -24.86 14.99
N VAL A 290 -9.26 -25.32 15.96
CA VAL A 290 -8.90 -25.24 17.37
C VAL A 290 -7.83 -26.27 17.69
N GLY A 291 -6.67 -25.83 18.16
CA GLY A 291 -5.56 -26.70 18.52
C GLY A 291 -5.78 -27.54 19.76
N PRO A 292 -4.96 -28.57 20.00
CA PRO A 292 -5.16 -29.60 21.02
C PRO A 292 -5.04 -29.10 22.47
N GLY A 293 -4.53 -27.92 22.72
CA GLY A 293 -4.36 -27.37 24.06
C GLY A 293 -5.69 -27.08 24.81
N GLN A 294 -6.81 -27.01 24.09
CA GLN A 294 -8.11 -26.69 24.66
C GLN A 294 -9.06 -27.87 24.78
N LYS A 295 -8.95 -28.89 23.92
CA LYS A 295 -9.72 -30.16 24.05
C LYS A 295 -8.98 -31.29 23.32
N ALA A 296 -8.28 -32.11 24.03
CA ALA A 296 -7.31 -33.12 23.57
C ALA A 296 -7.86 -34.27 22.69
N THR A 297 -9.12 -34.29 22.33
CA THR A 297 -9.76 -35.50 21.79
C THR A 297 -10.42 -35.33 20.42
N THR A 298 -10.24 -34.22 19.73
CA THR A 298 -11.06 -33.94 18.55
C THR A 298 -10.26 -33.44 17.35
N ASN A 299 -10.61 -33.98 16.23
CA ASN A 299 -9.96 -33.80 14.94
C ASN A 299 -10.80 -32.87 14.06
N ALA A 300 -10.59 -31.57 14.16
CA ALA A 300 -11.21 -30.63 13.26
C ALA A 300 -10.61 -30.80 11.87
N VAL A 301 -11.42 -31.11 10.89
CA VAL A 301 -11.00 -31.33 9.52
C VAL A 301 -12.04 -30.78 8.55
N MET A 302 -11.56 -30.12 7.51
CA MET A 302 -12.33 -29.91 6.29
C MET A 302 -11.89 -30.95 5.27
N THR A 303 -12.84 -31.55 4.59
CA THR A 303 -12.57 -32.53 3.54
C THR A 303 -13.26 -32.15 2.25
N GLY A 304 -12.61 -32.42 1.16
CA GLY A 304 -13.09 -32.13 -0.19
C GLY A 304 -12.86 -33.26 -1.18
N ASN A 305 -12.99 -32.96 -2.45
CA ASN A 305 -12.90 -33.89 -3.55
C ASN A 305 -11.59 -34.70 -3.52
N THR A 306 -11.70 -35.99 -3.82
CA THR A 306 -10.60 -36.94 -3.88
C THR A 306 -9.64 -36.68 -5.06
N GLU A 307 -10.08 -35.98 -6.10
CA GLU A 307 -9.30 -35.74 -7.32
C GLU A 307 -8.36 -34.53 -7.22
N PHE A 308 -8.57 -33.62 -6.27
CA PHE A 308 -7.69 -32.46 -6.11
C PHE A 308 -6.26 -32.87 -5.82
N PHE A 309 -5.32 -32.39 -6.67
CA PHE A 309 -3.88 -32.61 -6.52
C PHE A 309 -3.49 -34.07 -6.28
N ASN A 310 -4.13 -34.96 -7.00
CA ASN A 310 -3.81 -36.37 -6.95
C ASN A 310 -2.64 -36.67 -7.90
N MET A 311 -1.44 -36.39 -7.44
CA MET A 311 -0.23 -36.57 -8.23
C MET A 311 0.14 -38.05 -8.33
N GLY A 312 0.04 -38.58 -9.53
CA GLY A 312 0.51 -39.92 -9.87
C GLY A 312 2.03 -39.99 -10.08
N LYS A 313 2.45 -40.95 -10.84
CA LYS A 313 3.80 -41.06 -11.35
C LYS A 313 4.05 -39.97 -12.39
N ARG A 314 5.14 -39.26 -12.27
CA ARG A 314 5.42 -38.09 -13.10
C ARG A 314 6.50 -38.27 -14.14
N TRP A 315 7.31 -39.33 -13.99
CA TRP A 315 8.38 -39.71 -14.92
C TRP A 315 8.50 -41.24 -15.03
N SER A 316 8.77 -41.73 -16.22
CA SER A 316 9.08 -43.16 -16.46
C SER A 316 10.21 -43.31 -17.46
N SER A 317 11.02 -44.33 -17.25
CA SER A 317 11.99 -44.80 -18.26
C SER A 317 11.33 -45.65 -19.36
N ASN A 318 10.10 -46.08 -19.15
CA ASN A 318 9.30 -46.77 -20.15
C ASN A 318 8.48 -45.73 -20.93
N PRO A 319 8.72 -45.53 -22.23
CA PRO A 319 8.01 -44.55 -23.03
C PRO A 319 6.51 -44.87 -23.24
N ASP A 320 6.12 -46.10 -23.03
CA ASP A 320 4.73 -46.55 -23.16
C ASP A 320 3.93 -46.37 -21.86
N GLU A 321 4.57 -45.94 -20.76
CA GLU A 321 3.91 -45.69 -19.49
C GLU A 321 3.38 -44.24 -19.45
N GLU A 322 2.08 -44.12 -19.24
CA GLU A 322 1.44 -42.83 -19.07
C GLU A 322 1.89 -42.20 -17.74
N VAL A 323 2.38 -40.97 -17.79
CA VAL A 323 2.79 -40.19 -16.62
C VAL A 323 2.12 -38.85 -16.63
N ASP A 324 1.79 -38.34 -15.44
CA ASP A 324 1.22 -37.01 -15.27
C ASP A 324 2.32 -35.94 -15.30
N LYS A 325 2.36 -35.16 -16.36
CA LYS A 325 3.34 -34.07 -16.56
C LYS A 325 2.81 -32.71 -16.17
N SER A 326 1.57 -32.61 -15.69
CA SER A 326 0.92 -31.32 -15.37
C SER A 326 1.66 -30.57 -14.26
N GLY A 327 1.73 -29.26 -14.37
CA GLY A 327 2.11 -28.40 -13.26
C GLY A 327 0.96 -28.24 -12.28
N TYR A 328 1.26 -27.91 -11.04
CA TYR A 328 0.26 -27.62 -10.01
C TYR A 328 0.69 -26.45 -9.13
N THR A 329 -0.28 -25.68 -8.66
CA THR A 329 -0.04 -24.64 -7.64
C THR A 329 -1.13 -24.68 -6.58
N ILE A 330 -0.71 -24.60 -5.32
CA ILE A 330 -1.59 -24.39 -4.17
C ILE A 330 -1.20 -23.06 -3.55
N GLN A 331 -2.15 -22.16 -3.41
CA GLN A 331 -1.94 -20.89 -2.72
C GLN A 331 -3.02 -20.70 -1.65
N PHE A 332 -2.63 -20.19 -0.49
CA PHE A 332 -3.55 -19.92 0.61
C PHE A 332 -2.94 -18.93 1.59
N LYS A 333 -3.81 -18.30 2.40
CA LYS A 333 -3.40 -17.47 3.52
C LYS A 333 -3.59 -18.21 4.82
N MET A 334 -2.67 -18.05 5.75
CA MET A 334 -2.70 -18.73 7.03
C MET A 334 -2.21 -17.83 8.15
N PHE A 335 -2.91 -17.92 9.29
CA PHE A 335 -2.48 -17.36 10.56
C PHE A 335 -2.28 -18.49 11.56
N ASP A 336 -1.05 -18.66 12.06
CA ASP A 336 -0.73 -19.65 13.07
C ASP A 336 -0.86 -19.04 14.48
N LYS A 337 -1.87 -19.47 15.22
CA LYS A 337 -2.15 -18.93 16.57
C LYS A 337 -1.15 -19.33 17.65
N HIS A 338 -0.18 -20.15 17.34
CA HIS A 338 0.79 -20.60 18.33
C HIS A 338 0.22 -21.34 19.56
N GLY A 339 1.06 -21.97 20.31
CA GLY A 339 0.75 -22.40 21.67
C GLY A 339 0.71 -23.90 21.92
N ASP A 340 1.21 -24.71 20.97
CA ASP A 340 1.28 -26.14 21.20
C ASP A 340 2.70 -26.68 20.99
N PRO A 341 3.27 -27.40 21.96
CA PRO A 341 4.66 -27.87 21.91
C PRO A 341 4.88 -29.13 21.08
N TRP A 342 3.85 -29.72 20.48
CA TRP A 342 3.98 -31.03 19.80
C TRP A 342 3.99 -30.90 18.28
N GLY A 343 5.07 -31.36 17.65
CA GLY A 343 5.31 -31.28 16.22
C GLY A 343 4.39 -32.15 15.33
N ASN A 344 4.50 -31.99 14.02
CA ASN A 344 3.81 -32.77 12.96
C ASN A 344 2.31 -32.48 12.83
N ARG A 345 1.94 -31.21 12.78
CA ARG A 345 0.54 -30.81 12.61
C ARG A 345 0.23 -30.59 11.15
N ASN A 346 -0.88 -31.17 10.71
CA ASN A 346 -1.34 -31.00 9.35
C ASN A 346 -1.85 -29.58 9.09
N ILE A 347 -1.44 -29.02 7.99
CA ILE A 347 -2.02 -27.82 7.40
C ILE A 347 -2.97 -28.26 6.30
N ILE A 348 -2.45 -28.86 5.24
CA ILE A 348 -3.21 -29.41 4.13
C ILE A 348 -2.61 -30.77 3.78
N SER A 349 -3.42 -31.77 3.49
CA SER A 349 -2.94 -33.10 3.11
C SER A 349 -3.83 -33.78 2.08
N LYS A 350 -3.22 -34.60 1.28
CA LYS A 350 -3.83 -35.52 0.35
C LYS A 350 -3.27 -36.93 0.65
N ARG A 351 -3.69 -37.48 1.80
CA ARG A 351 -3.34 -38.84 2.26
C ARG A 351 -4.21 -39.25 3.44
N TYR A 352 -4.45 -40.54 3.62
CA TYR A 352 -5.28 -41.04 4.71
C TYR A 352 -4.62 -40.88 6.08
N GLN A 353 -3.32 -41.11 6.19
CA GLN A 353 -2.60 -41.10 7.47
C GLN A 353 -1.13 -40.68 7.27
N LYS A 354 -0.43 -40.40 8.36
CA LYS A 354 0.95 -39.92 8.32
C LYS A 354 1.91 -40.77 7.45
N ALA A 355 1.71 -42.07 7.38
CA ALA A 355 2.50 -43.00 6.59
C ALA A 355 1.82 -43.45 5.27
N GLY A 356 0.61 -42.94 4.99
CA GLY A 356 -0.12 -43.26 3.75
C GLY A 356 0.50 -42.60 2.53
N THR A 357 0.30 -43.24 1.37
CA THR A 357 0.68 -42.67 0.07
C THR A 357 -0.02 -41.33 -0.15
N GLY A 358 0.69 -40.38 -0.77
CA GLY A 358 0.23 -39.05 -1.05
C GLY A 358 1.16 -37.98 -0.47
N TRP A 359 0.66 -36.77 -0.29
CA TRP A 359 1.46 -35.65 0.20
C TRP A 359 0.80 -34.94 1.38
N GLN A 360 1.61 -34.17 2.11
CA GLN A 360 1.17 -33.36 3.23
C GLN A 360 2.03 -32.11 3.36
N LEU A 361 1.38 -30.97 3.59
CA LEU A 361 1.99 -29.77 4.12
C LEU A 361 1.68 -29.71 5.63
N MET A 362 2.70 -29.62 6.47
CA MET A 362 2.54 -29.70 7.92
C MET A 362 3.58 -28.85 8.65
N PHE A 363 3.30 -28.53 9.91
CA PHE A 363 4.32 -27.99 10.81
C PHE A 363 5.21 -29.13 11.33
N SER A 364 6.52 -28.95 11.25
CA SER A 364 7.50 -29.83 11.88
C SER A 364 8.15 -29.12 13.09
N ASN A 365 8.23 -29.81 14.22
CA ASN A 365 9.00 -29.39 15.41
C ASN A 365 8.85 -27.90 15.81
N ASN A 366 7.65 -27.35 15.82
CA ASN A 366 7.31 -26.01 16.29
C ASN A 366 7.83 -24.81 15.48
N THR A 367 8.67 -24.98 14.47
CA THR A 367 9.36 -23.85 13.83
C THR A 367 9.35 -23.82 12.31
N GLN A 368 9.00 -24.94 11.66
CA GLN A 368 9.12 -25.03 10.20
C GLN A 368 7.88 -25.63 9.56
N VAL A 369 7.52 -25.13 8.39
CA VAL A 369 6.59 -25.80 7.49
C VAL A 369 7.36 -26.84 6.70
N GLU A 370 6.80 -28.02 6.57
CA GLU A 370 7.39 -29.17 5.92
C GLU A 370 6.44 -29.70 4.86
N PHE A 371 6.95 -29.92 3.66
CA PHE A 371 6.26 -30.70 2.64
C PHE A 371 6.76 -32.15 2.69
N ALA A 372 5.87 -33.08 2.91
CA ALA A 372 6.16 -34.51 2.94
C ALA A 372 5.46 -35.22 1.77
N ALA A 373 6.23 -35.85 0.90
CA ALA A 373 5.76 -36.75 -0.14
C ALA A 373 5.95 -38.18 0.29
N ASN A 374 4.88 -38.96 0.34
CA ASN A 374 4.92 -40.39 0.60
C ASN A 374 4.54 -41.14 -0.66
N PHE A 375 5.46 -41.96 -1.13
CA PHE A 375 5.29 -42.81 -2.29
C PHE A 375 4.93 -44.24 -1.85
N LYS A 376 4.49 -45.06 -2.79
CA LYS A 376 4.35 -46.51 -2.57
C LYS A 376 5.70 -47.13 -2.21
N GLU A 377 6.80 -46.53 -2.69
CA GLU A 377 8.19 -47.02 -2.58
C GLU A 377 9.03 -46.27 -1.52
N GLY A 378 8.41 -45.45 -0.64
CA GLY A 378 9.14 -44.72 0.37
C GLY A 378 8.65 -43.27 0.57
N SER A 379 9.47 -42.41 1.17
CA SER A 379 9.08 -41.05 1.44
C SER A 379 10.21 -40.04 1.22
N SER A 380 9.84 -38.82 0.91
CA SER A 380 10.74 -37.65 0.85
C SER A 380 10.14 -36.53 1.67
N VAL A 381 10.99 -35.82 2.42
CA VAL A 381 10.56 -34.74 3.31
C VAL A 381 11.43 -33.52 3.04
N PHE A 382 10.81 -32.40 2.81
CA PHE A 382 11.47 -31.12 2.55
C PHE A 382 11.04 -30.11 3.60
N ARG A 383 12.01 -29.47 4.27
CA ARG A 383 11.76 -28.45 5.28
C ARG A 383 12.05 -27.09 4.73
N LEU A 384 11.11 -26.19 4.92
CA LEU A 384 11.28 -24.79 4.58
C LEU A 384 12.22 -24.12 5.59
N PRO A 385 13.09 -23.19 5.15
CA PRO A 385 14.16 -22.65 5.98
C PRO A 385 13.67 -21.87 7.20
N SER A 386 12.53 -21.23 7.12
CA SER A 386 11.88 -20.59 8.27
C SER A 386 10.38 -20.51 8.07
N THR A 387 9.63 -20.73 9.14
CA THR A 387 8.24 -20.33 9.18
C THR A 387 8.14 -19.07 10.00
N ARG A 388 7.39 -18.12 9.51
CA ARG A 388 7.01 -16.97 10.30
C ARG A 388 5.84 -17.38 11.19
N ARG A 389 6.18 -17.77 12.43
CA ARG A 389 5.23 -17.98 13.53
C ARG A 389 5.23 -16.72 14.39
N ASP A 390 5.05 -15.58 13.78
CA ASP A 390 5.12 -14.25 14.39
C ASP A 390 3.75 -13.73 14.84
N GLY A 391 2.70 -14.55 14.70
CA GLY A 391 1.35 -14.16 15.04
C GLY A 391 0.69 -13.26 13.99
N SER A 392 1.18 -13.35 12.76
CA SER A 392 0.67 -12.60 11.62
C SER A 392 0.11 -13.52 10.54
N TRP A 393 -0.69 -12.97 9.65
CA TRP A 393 -1.10 -13.65 8.45
C TRP A 393 0.03 -13.67 7.42
N HIS A 394 0.14 -14.78 6.70
CA HIS A 394 1.08 -14.95 5.61
C HIS A 394 0.42 -15.65 4.42
N SER A 395 0.86 -15.29 3.23
CA SER A 395 0.51 -15.99 2.00
C SER A 395 1.53 -17.10 1.73
N TYR A 396 1.06 -18.31 1.53
CA TYR A 396 1.86 -19.49 1.23
C TYR A 396 1.54 -19.98 -0.17
N THR A 397 2.55 -20.16 -1.00
CA THR A 397 2.38 -20.73 -2.34
C THR A 397 3.35 -21.88 -2.55
N LEU A 398 2.81 -23.04 -2.92
CA LEU A 398 3.55 -24.24 -3.29
C LEU A 398 3.33 -24.48 -4.78
N VAL A 399 4.41 -24.49 -5.56
CA VAL A 399 4.40 -24.75 -7.00
C VAL A 399 5.10 -26.05 -7.30
N ILE A 400 4.45 -26.92 -8.04
CA ILE A 400 5.03 -28.15 -8.57
C ILE A 400 5.16 -27.95 -10.06
N LYS A 401 6.41 -27.85 -10.53
CA LYS A 401 6.71 -27.64 -11.95
C LYS A 401 6.62 -28.95 -12.73
N GLU A 402 6.37 -28.80 -14.01
CA GLU A 402 6.56 -29.91 -14.96
C GLU A 402 7.97 -30.45 -14.90
N VAL A 403 8.08 -31.75 -15.10
CA VAL A 403 9.39 -32.42 -15.23
C VAL A 403 9.91 -32.19 -16.64
N ASP A 404 11.12 -31.71 -16.75
CA ASP A 404 11.92 -31.79 -17.96
C ASP A 404 12.22 -33.28 -18.23
N ASP A 405 11.93 -33.77 -19.43
CA ASP A 405 12.13 -35.17 -19.83
C ASP A 405 13.57 -35.67 -19.61
N THR A 406 14.52 -34.78 -19.39
CA THR A 406 15.94 -35.10 -19.11
C THR A 406 16.22 -35.29 -17.61
N GLN A 407 15.31 -34.96 -16.71
CA GLN A 407 15.52 -34.98 -15.26
C GLN A 407 14.45 -35.83 -14.55
N LYS A 408 14.88 -36.85 -13.82
CA LYS A 408 14.01 -37.76 -13.06
C LYS A 408 13.32 -37.14 -11.84
N GLY A 409 13.28 -35.82 -11.69
CA GLY A 409 12.79 -35.20 -10.47
C GLY A 409 11.96 -33.98 -10.71
N ASP A 410 10.79 -33.93 -10.09
CA ASP A 410 9.96 -32.74 -10.02
C ASP A 410 10.59 -31.63 -9.17
N SER A 411 10.56 -30.43 -9.67
CA SER A 411 10.91 -29.26 -8.87
C SER A 411 9.69 -28.77 -8.11
N ILE A 412 9.79 -28.75 -6.79
CA ILE A 412 8.82 -28.08 -5.92
C ILE A 412 9.41 -26.75 -5.49
N LEU A 413 8.68 -25.67 -5.76
CA LEU A 413 9.07 -24.31 -5.37
C LEU A 413 8.13 -23.81 -4.30
N PHE A 414 8.68 -23.11 -3.33
CA PHE A 414 7.94 -22.53 -2.24
C PHE A 414 8.11 -21.03 -2.18
N TYR A 415 6.99 -20.32 -2.03
CA TYR A 415 6.93 -18.88 -1.89
C TYR A 415 6.22 -18.52 -0.58
N LEU A 416 6.72 -17.49 0.09
CA LEU A 416 6.11 -16.87 1.25
C LEU A 416 5.92 -15.38 0.95
N ASP A 417 4.70 -14.89 1.13
CA ASP A 417 4.35 -13.48 0.88
C ASP A 417 4.78 -13.03 -0.53
N GLY A 418 4.44 -13.83 -1.53
CA GLY A 418 4.78 -13.59 -2.92
C GLY A 418 6.26 -13.78 -3.29
N LYS A 419 7.15 -14.01 -2.31
CA LYS A 419 8.60 -14.09 -2.53
C LYS A 419 9.10 -15.52 -2.49
N TYR A 420 9.93 -15.88 -3.48
CA TYR A 420 10.59 -17.18 -3.52
C TYR A 420 11.46 -17.42 -2.28
N GLN A 421 11.30 -18.57 -1.66
CA GLN A 421 12.07 -18.98 -0.49
C GLN A 421 13.06 -20.09 -0.80
N MET A 422 12.59 -21.17 -1.42
CA MET A 422 13.42 -22.31 -1.77
C MET A 422 12.77 -23.24 -2.79
N GLY A 423 13.58 -24.07 -3.41
CA GLY A 423 13.14 -25.21 -4.23
C GLY A 423 13.76 -26.51 -3.78
N CYS A 424 13.08 -27.59 -4.03
CA CYS A 424 13.57 -28.94 -3.84
C CYS A 424 13.11 -29.85 -4.99
N LYS A 425 13.72 -31.02 -5.07
CA LYS A 425 13.36 -32.04 -6.09
C LYS A 425 12.79 -33.25 -5.40
N ILE A 426 11.71 -33.80 -5.94
CA ILE A 426 11.18 -35.10 -5.59
C ILE A 426 11.43 -36.07 -6.75
N ASP A 427 11.52 -37.35 -6.43
CA ASP A 427 11.72 -38.41 -7.43
C ASP A 427 10.39 -38.70 -8.16
N GLY A 428 10.21 -38.12 -9.34
CA GLY A 428 9.01 -38.25 -10.16
C GLY A 428 8.77 -39.68 -10.69
N SER A 429 9.76 -40.57 -10.58
CA SER A 429 9.58 -41.99 -10.95
C SER A 429 8.73 -42.77 -9.94
N LYS A 430 8.46 -42.18 -8.77
CA LYS A 430 7.67 -42.79 -7.69
C LYS A 430 6.24 -42.31 -7.73
N ASP A 431 5.31 -43.18 -7.35
CA ASP A 431 3.89 -42.92 -7.44
C ASP A 431 3.33 -42.40 -6.09
N MET A 432 2.75 -41.20 -6.13
CA MET A 432 2.06 -40.57 -4.99
C MET A 432 0.53 -40.67 -5.09
N TRP A 433 0.00 -41.29 -6.10
CA TRP A 433 -1.44 -41.37 -6.31
C TRP A 433 -2.16 -41.98 -5.10
N THR A 434 -3.25 -41.38 -4.71
CA THR A 434 -4.07 -41.81 -3.57
C THR A 434 -5.54 -41.44 -3.82
N ASP A 435 -6.44 -42.25 -3.32
CA ASP A 435 -7.88 -41.98 -3.28
C ASP A 435 -8.31 -41.23 -1.99
N ALA A 436 -7.36 -40.84 -1.15
CA ALA A 436 -7.65 -40.04 0.03
C ALA A 436 -8.27 -38.68 -0.35
N PRO A 437 -9.24 -38.18 0.41
CA PRO A 437 -9.76 -36.84 0.22
C PRO A 437 -8.69 -35.79 0.54
N LEU A 438 -8.85 -34.58 -0.01
CA LEU A 438 -8.13 -33.41 0.48
C LEU A 438 -8.59 -33.13 1.93
N ALA A 439 -7.67 -32.95 2.84
CA ALA A 439 -7.95 -32.65 4.24
C ALA A 439 -7.15 -31.45 4.73
N ILE A 440 -7.81 -30.53 5.43
CA ILE A 440 -7.25 -29.29 5.95
C ILE A 440 -7.38 -29.31 7.49
N GLY A 441 -6.34 -28.86 8.19
CA GLY A 441 -6.30 -28.78 9.65
C GLY A 441 -5.99 -30.09 10.36
N HIS A 442 -6.36 -31.21 9.78
CA HIS A 442 -6.08 -32.56 10.30
C HIS A 442 -5.82 -33.54 9.16
N THR A 443 -5.10 -34.65 9.41
CA THR A 443 -5.07 -35.79 8.47
C THR A 443 -6.38 -36.56 8.59
N PHE A 444 -6.82 -37.19 7.50
CA PHE A 444 -8.08 -37.94 7.47
C PHE A 444 -8.13 -39.16 8.44
N SER A 445 -7.00 -39.58 8.97
CA SER A 445 -6.91 -40.73 9.87
C SER A 445 -7.20 -40.40 11.33
N PRO A 446 -7.99 -41.23 12.05
CA PRO A 446 -8.28 -41.05 13.44
C PRO A 446 -7.14 -41.43 14.43
N ASP A 447 -6.06 -42.03 13.93
CA ASP A 447 -5.09 -42.73 14.79
C ASP A 447 -4.17 -41.85 15.63
N ARG A 448 -4.08 -40.54 15.37
CA ARG A 448 -3.36 -39.60 16.24
C ARG A 448 -3.90 -38.19 16.02
N PRO A 449 -4.25 -37.46 17.08
CA PRO A 449 -4.60 -36.06 16.97
C PRO A 449 -3.37 -35.26 16.53
N SER A 450 -3.40 -34.72 15.31
CA SER A 450 -2.39 -33.79 14.82
C SER A 450 -3.08 -32.52 14.33
N GLN A 451 -3.69 -31.82 15.27
CA GLN A 451 -4.38 -30.58 14.97
C GLN A 451 -3.42 -29.41 14.94
N ALA A 452 -3.53 -28.59 13.92
CA ALA A 452 -2.96 -27.27 13.91
C ALA A 452 -3.92 -26.27 14.59
N ASN A 453 -3.39 -25.30 15.31
CA ASN A 453 -4.13 -24.18 15.88
C ASN A 453 -3.97 -22.99 14.95
N LEU A 454 -4.79 -22.90 13.92
CA LEU A 454 -4.61 -21.93 12.83
C LEU A 454 -5.94 -21.46 12.25
N TYR A 455 -5.89 -20.30 11.60
CA TYR A 455 -6.84 -19.91 10.58
C TYR A 455 -6.26 -20.20 9.21
N ILE A 456 -7.09 -20.59 8.27
CA ILE A 456 -6.73 -20.73 6.86
C ILE A 456 -7.77 -20.04 6.00
N ASN A 457 -7.32 -19.38 4.94
CA ASN A 457 -8.21 -18.61 4.09
C ASN A 457 -7.70 -18.52 2.65
N ASP A 458 -8.57 -18.05 1.76
CA ASP A 458 -8.26 -17.76 0.36
C ASP A 458 -7.51 -18.91 -0.30
N LEU A 459 -8.10 -20.11 -0.19
CA LEU A 459 -7.55 -21.32 -0.77
C LEU A 459 -7.73 -21.32 -2.28
N GLN A 460 -6.66 -21.51 -2.99
CA GLN A 460 -6.59 -21.49 -4.45
C GLN A 460 -5.84 -22.73 -4.94
N PHE A 461 -6.41 -23.43 -5.92
CA PHE A 461 -5.84 -24.63 -6.51
C PHE A 461 -5.78 -24.47 -8.02
N TYR A 462 -4.60 -24.60 -8.58
CA TYR A 462 -4.34 -24.45 -10.01
C TYR A 462 -3.82 -25.77 -10.62
N ASN A 463 -4.26 -26.07 -11.84
CA ASN A 463 -3.75 -27.19 -12.64
C ASN A 463 -2.56 -26.78 -13.52
N VAL A 464 -1.80 -25.81 -13.08
CA VAL A 464 -0.61 -25.27 -13.75
C VAL A 464 0.42 -24.82 -12.72
N ALA A 465 1.69 -24.82 -13.07
CA ALA A 465 2.74 -24.18 -12.29
C ALA A 465 2.70 -22.67 -12.55
N LEU A 466 2.25 -21.88 -11.58
CA LEU A 466 2.22 -20.42 -11.71
C LEU A 466 3.65 -19.85 -11.79
N PRO A 467 3.89 -18.88 -12.68
CA PRO A 467 5.13 -18.12 -12.74
C PRO A 467 5.36 -17.25 -11.49
N ALA A 468 6.62 -16.93 -11.23
CA ALA A 468 6.99 -16.16 -10.03
C ALA A 468 6.44 -14.73 -10.01
N ASP A 469 6.38 -14.07 -11.15
CA ASP A 469 5.81 -12.75 -11.35
C ASP A 469 4.29 -12.73 -11.05
N ILE A 470 3.54 -13.71 -11.53
CA ILE A 470 2.12 -13.87 -11.23
C ILE A 470 1.89 -14.13 -9.73
N ILE A 471 2.73 -14.95 -9.10
CA ILE A 471 2.64 -15.18 -7.65
C ILE A 471 2.91 -13.89 -6.90
N ALA A 472 3.93 -13.12 -7.27
CA ALA A 472 4.27 -11.84 -6.64
C ALA A 472 3.14 -10.81 -6.81
N GLU A 473 2.53 -10.74 -7.99
CA GLU A 473 1.49 -9.76 -8.32
C GLU A 473 0.15 -10.09 -7.65
N TYR A 474 -0.27 -11.38 -7.67
CA TYR A 474 -1.63 -11.76 -7.29
C TYR A 474 -1.77 -12.46 -5.93
N HIS A 475 -0.68 -12.71 -5.17
CA HIS A 475 -0.80 -13.43 -3.90
C HIS A 475 -1.69 -12.73 -2.86
N CYS A 476 -1.91 -11.44 -3.02
CA CYS A 476 -2.78 -10.63 -2.16
C CYS A 476 -4.18 -10.38 -2.74
N THR A 477 -4.42 -10.69 -4.00
CA THR A 477 -5.70 -10.47 -4.64
C THR A 477 -6.76 -11.44 -4.11
N THR A 478 -7.86 -10.91 -3.58
CA THR A 478 -8.87 -11.70 -2.86
C THR A 478 -10.14 -11.96 -3.63
N LYS A 479 -10.36 -11.27 -4.71
CA LYS A 479 -11.60 -11.34 -5.50
C LYS A 479 -11.32 -11.75 -6.93
N LEU A 480 -10.55 -12.85 -7.10
CA LEU A 480 -10.17 -13.36 -8.40
C LEU A 480 -11.38 -13.71 -9.28
N ASP A 481 -12.48 -14.15 -8.69
CA ASP A 481 -13.71 -14.44 -9.41
C ASP A 481 -14.41 -13.18 -9.98
N LEU A 482 -14.21 -12.00 -9.36
CA LEU A 482 -14.68 -10.74 -9.90
C LEU A 482 -13.77 -10.23 -11.04
N LEU A 483 -12.49 -10.56 -11.03
CA LEU A 483 -11.61 -10.31 -12.16
C LEU A 483 -11.94 -11.24 -13.34
N GLY A 484 -12.32 -12.50 -13.06
CA GLY A 484 -12.65 -13.47 -14.08
C GLY A 484 -11.56 -13.59 -15.14
N GLU A 485 -11.92 -13.45 -16.40
CA GLU A 485 -10.99 -13.55 -17.55
C GLU A 485 -9.89 -12.45 -17.57
N LEU A 486 -9.98 -11.41 -16.74
CA LEU A 486 -8.91 -10.42 -16.57
C LEU A 486 -7.73 -10.99 -15.77
N TYR A 487 -7.97 -12.00 -14.94
CA TYR A 487 -6.90 -12.73 -14.28
C TYR A 487 -6.28 -13.73 -15.25
N PRO A 488 -4.98 -13.67 -15.56
CA PRO A 488 -4.36 -14.47 -16.62
C PRO A 488 -4.50 -15.98 -16.45
N TYR A 489 -4.64 -16.46 -15.21
CA TYR A 489 -4.73 -17.88 -14.87
C TYR A 489 -6.14 -18.30 -14.40
N TRP A 490 -7.16 -17.52 -14.69
CA TRP A 490 -8.55 -17.83 -14.35
C TRP A 490 -9.00 -19.20 -14.85
N ASN A 491 -8.61 -19.56 -16.08
CA ASN A 491 -8.94 -20.85 -16.69
C ASN A 491 -8.16 -22.03 -16.07
N ASN A 492 -7.13 -21.76 -15.30
CA ASN A 492 -6.33 -22.76 -14.60
C ASN A 492 -6.69 -22.88 -13.12
N LEU A 493 -7.50 -21.97 -12.61
CA LEU A 493 -7.98 -21.97 -11.22
C LEU A 493 -9.11 -23.00 -11.09
N VAL A 494 -8.78 -24.19 -10.63
CA VAL A 494 -9.69 -25.34 -10.57
C VAL A 494 -10.43 -25.50 -9.23
N GLY A 495 -10.05 -24.72 -8.23
CA GLY A 495 -10.74 -24.58 -6.95
C GLY A 495 -10.38 -23.26 -6.31
N TYR A 496 -11.41 -22.48 -5.89
CA TYR A 496 -11.25 -21.17 -5.28
C TYR A 496 -12.20 -20.95 -4.11
N TYR A 497 -11.66 -20.72 -2.91
CA TYR A 497 -12.42 -20.62 -1.66
C TYR A 497 -12.03 -19.34 -0.91
N PRO A 498 -12.54 -18.16 -1.31
CA PRO A 498 -12.11 -16.87 -0.80
C PRO A 498 -12.52 -16.60 0.65
N ASN A 499 -13.67 -17.10 1.12
CA ASN A 499 -14.22 -16.88 2.46
C ASN A 499 -14.45 -15.42 2.86
N ASP A 500 -14.66 -14.55 1.90
CA ASP A 500 -14.85 -13.12 2.10
C ASP A 500 -16.32 -12.68 1.98
N ARG A 501 -17.26 -13.66 1.85
CA ARG A 501 -18.67 -13.37 1.57
C ARG A 501 -19.54 -13.58 2.78
N GLU A 502 -20.40 -12.61 3.05
CA GLU A 502 -21.36 -12.66 4.14
C GLU A 502 -22.35 -13.81 4.00
N ASP A 503 -22.78 -14.13 2.78
CA ASP A 503 -23.71 -15.20 2.46
C ASP A 503 -23.17 -16.58 2.85
N ASP A 504 -21.86 -16.76 2.94
CA ASP A 504 -21.23 -18.02 3.27
C ASP A 504 -21.14 -18.29 4.78
N ILE A 505 -21.39 -17.29 5.63
CA ILE A 505 -21.11 -17.35 7.08
C ILE A 505 -21.84 -18.51 7.77
N GLY A 506 -23.06 -18.79 7.36
CA GLY A 506 -23.90 -19.84 7.95
C GLY A 506 -23.69 -21.24 7.39
N LEU A 507 -22.85 -21.40 6.34
CA LEU A 507 -22.66 -22.67 5.68
C LEU A 507 -21.71 -23.59 6.43
N SER A 508 -21.97 -24.88 6.44
CA SER A 508 -21.08 -25.93 7.01
C SER A 508 -20.03 -26.41 6.02
N TYR A 509 -19.72 -25.61 5.01
CA TYR A 509 -18.73 -25.88 3.97
C TYR A 509 -18.21 -24.57 3.40
N LEU A 510 -17.08 -24.64 2.68
CA LEU A 510 -16.60 -23.56 1.82
C LEU A 510 -17.11 -23.79 0.41
N GLU A 511 -17.77 -22.77 -0.17
CA GLU A 511 -18.19 -22.78 -1.56
C GLU A 511 -17.01 -22.58 -2.49
N ASP A 512 -17.01 -23.28 -3.63
CA ASP A 512 -16.04 -23.11 -4.71
C ASP A 512 -16.50 -22.00 -5.66
N TYR A 513 -15.70 -20.94 -5.77
CA TYR A 513 -15.95 -19.79 -6.66
C TYR A 513 -15.07 -19.83 -7.93
N SER A 514 -14.41 -20.96 -8.21
CA SER A 514 -13.69 -21.14 -9.46
C SER A 514 -14.64 -21.19 -10.65
N LYS A 515 -14.10 -21.02 -11.87
CA LYS A 515 -14.89 -21.18 -13.11
C LYS A 515 -15.58 -22.56 -13.22
N TYR A 516 -15.03 -23.56 -12.58
CA TYR A 516 -15.48 -24.95 -12.64
C TYR A 516 -16.30 -25.34 -11.41
N THR A 517 -17.14 -24.46 -10.93
CA THR A 517 -17.98 -24.69 -9.75
C THR A 517 -18.75 -26.01 -9.86
N SER A 518 -18.69 -26.82 -8.80
CA SER A 518 -19.40 -28.07 -8.68
C SER A 518 -19.65 -28.38 -7.21
N LYS A 519 -20.79 -29.00 -6.89
CA LYS A 519 -21.07 -29.47 -5.52
C LYS A 519 -20.01 -30.43 -5.02
N ASP A 520 -19.36 -31.15 -5.90
CA ASP A 520 -18.32 -32.12 -5.55
C ASP A 520 -16.98 -31.45 -5.15
N LYS A 521 -16.85 -30.14 -5.37
CA LYS A 521 -15.64 -29.39 -5.01
C LYS A 521 -15.76 -28.63 -3.69
N ARG A 522 -16.90 -28.64 -3.03
CA ARG A 522 -17.07 -28.03 -1.72
C ARG A 522 -16.13 -28.62 -0.69
N LEU A 523 -15.60 -27.80 0.19
CA LEU A 523 -14.80 -28.24 1.35
C LEU A 523 -15.70 -28.26 2.58
N TYR A 524 -16.17 -29.43 2.96
CA TYR A 524 -17.08 -29.62 4.07
C TYR A 524 -16.38 -29.63 5.42
N PHE A 525 -16.98 -29.00 6.42
CA PHE A 525 -16.59 -29.10 7.82
C PHE A 525 -17.02 -30.49 8.35
N ASN A 526 -16.31 -31.51 7.94
CA ASN A 526 -16.74 -32.88 8.14
C ASN A 526 -16.30 -33.43 9.51
N LYS A 527 -17.13 -34.34 9.96
CA LYS A 527 -16.75 -35.31 10.99
C LYS A 527 -15.76 -36.30 10.38
N PRO A 528 -14.58 -36.50 10.95
CA PRO A 528 -13.70 -37.58 10.52
C PRO A 528 -14.47 -38.90 10.53
N VAL A 529 -14.25 -39.73 9.52
CA VAL A 529 -14.81 -41.07 9.46
C VAL A 529 -14.12 -41.91 10.56
N GLY A 530 -14.75 -42.14 11.69
CA GLY A 530 -14.22 -42.90 12.82
C GLY A 530 -15.02 -42.70 14.08
N THR A 531 -14.67 -43.42 15.14
CA THR A 531 -15.41 -43.57 16.41
C THR A 531 -15.50 -42.28 17.28
N PHE A 532 -14.91 -41.19 16.83
CA PHE A 532 -14.98 -39.90 17.52
C PHE A 532 -15.92 -38.99 16.74
N ALA A 533 -17.08 -38.69 17.35
CA ALA A 533 -17.97 -37.65 16.86
C ALA A 533 -17.36 -36.29 17.22
N PRO A 534 -16.91 -35.45 16.28
CA PRO A 534 -16.60 -34.06 16.58
C PRO A 534 -17.92 -33.40 16.96
N THR A 535 -17.88 -32.59 17.97
CA THR A 535 -18.93 -31.61 18.21
C THR A 535 -18.69 -30.45 17.22
N ASP A 536 -19.72 -29.76 16.79
CA ASP A 536 -19.69 -28.69 15.80
C ASP A 536 -18.78 -27.49 16.16
N ASP A 537 -18.10 -27.56 17.29
CA ASP A 537 -17.32 -26.49 17.90
C ASP A 537 -15.86 -26.39 17.45
N TYR A 538 -15.37 -27.24 16.52
CA TYR A 538 -13.93 -27.38 16.25
C TYR A 538 -13.45 -26.75 14.98
N VAL A 539 -14.30 -26.61 13.99
CA VAL A 539 -14.09 -25.70 12.87
C VAL A 539 -15.18 -24.66 12.98
N THR A 540 -14.83 -23.49 13.41
CA THR A 540 -15.77 -22.37 13.51
C THR A 540 -15.33 -21.30 12.51
N ARG A 541 -16.29 -20.67 11.87
CA ARG A 541 -16.01 -19.43 11.16
C ARG A 541 -15.92 -18.31 12.15
N ARG A 542 -14.85 -17.55 12.09
CA ARG A 542 -14.68 -16.35 12.89
C ARG A 542 -14.33 -15.20 11.99
N GLN A 543 -15.00 -14.08 12.21
CA GLN A 543 -14.55 -12.83 11.66
C GLN A 543 -13.29 -12.42 12.42
N GLU A 544 -12.17 -12.39 11.71
CA GLU A 544 -10.92 -11.85 12.21
C GLU A 544 -10.55 -10.68 11.32
N SER A 545 -10.25 -9.56 11.92
CA SER A 545 -9.61 -8.45 11.23
C SER A 545 -8.14 -8.79 11.11
N ILE A 546 -7.69 -8.89 9.87
CA ILE A 546 -6.29 -9.06 9.60
C ILE A 546 -5.73 -7.68 9.35
N VAL A 547 -5.11 -7.12 10.36
CA VAL A 547 -4.21 -5.99 10.16
C VAL A 547 -2.88 -6.59 9.73
N THR A 548 -2.54 -6.47 8.46
CA THR A 548 -1.20 -6.83 7.99
C THR A 548 -0.67 -5.73 7.12
N ASP A 549 0.32 -5.12 7.60
CA ASP A 549 1.26 -4.23 6.93
C ASP A 549 2.19 -4.96 5.94
N LYS A 550 2.20 -6.30 5.93
CA LYS A 550 3.24 -7.07 5.24
C LYS A 550 2.74 -8.00 4.16
N VAL A 551 1.46 -8.33 4.13
CA VAL A 551 0.98 -9.42 3.28
C VAL A 551 -0.17 -9.08 2.37
N CYS A 552 -1.22 -8.38 2.85
CA CYS A 552 -2.40 -8.05 2.04
C CYS A 552 -3.32 -7.06 2.76
N PRO A 553 -3.86 -6.05 2.09
CA PRO A 553 -3.62 -5.75 0.68
C PRO A 553 -2.18 -5.34 0.45
N LEU A 554 -1.68 -5.54 -0.76
CA LEU A 554 -0.45 -4.86 -1.17
C LEU A 554 -0.67 -3.38 -0.97
N ILE A 555 0.08 -2.80 -0.06
CA ILE A 555 0.27 -1.36 -0.03
C ILE A 555 1.17 -1.09 -1.22
N ASP A 556 0.58 -0.83 -2.37
CA ASP A 556 1.30 -0.39 -3.55
C ASP A 556 1.41 1.14 -3.55
N ASP A 557 2.14 1.66 -4.51
CA ASP A 557 2.32 3.11 -4.64
C ASP A 557 0.98 3.86 -4.75
N SER A 558 -0.09 3.25 -5.26
CA SER A 558 -1.40 3.88 -5.41
C SER A 558 -2.08 4.18 -4.07
N TYR A 559 -1.81 3.37 -3.04
CA TYR A 559 -2.29 3.60 -1.68
C TYR A 559 -1.76 4.91 -1.10
N TYR A 560 -0.51 5.25 -1.41
CA TYR A 560 0.13 6.48 -0.94
C TYR A 560 -0.20 7.71 -1.81
N LYS A 561 -0.84 7.52 -2.95
CA LYS A 561 -1.32 8.59 -3.85
C LYS A 561 -2.75 9.03 -3.58
N THR A 562 -3.31 8.67 -2.44
CA THR A 562 -4.67 9.07 -2.03
C THR A 562 -4.72 10.45 -1.36
N VAL A 563 -3.55 10.99 -1.00
CA VAL A 563 -3.36 12.31 -0.41
C VAL A 563 -2.23 13.05 -1.11
N LEU A 564 -2.22 14.38 -0.98
CA LEU A 564 -1.10 15.22 -1.43
C LEU A 564 0.19 14.82 -0.73
N ASN A 565 1.23 14.51 -1.48
CA ASN A 565 2.59 14.24 -1.00
C ASN A 565 3.52 15.39 -1.35
N THR A 566 4.67 15.49 -0.68
CA THR A 566 5.60 16.61 -0.93
C THR A 566 6.07 16.69 -2.38
N VAL A 567 6.26 15.54 -3.03
CA VAL A 567 6.66 15.45 -4.45
C VAL A 567 5.60 15.98 -5.42
N ASP A 568 4.31 15.99 -5.05
CA ASP A 568 3.23 16.46 -5.91
C ASP A 568 3.30 17.98 -6.15
N LEU A 569 3.90 18.70 -5.21
CA LEU A 569 3.92 20.14 -5.23
C LEU A 569 4.61 20.71 -6.47
N SER A 570 5.76 20.16 -6.84
CA SER A 570 6.49 20.60 -8.04
C SER A 570 5.62 20.46 -9.29
N TYR A 571 4.97 19.31 -9.46
CA TYR A 571 4.05 19.05 -10.58
C TYR A 571 2.87 20.04 -10.57
N GLN A 572 2.27 20.26 -9.39
CA GLN A 572 1.13 21.16 -9.22
C GLN A 572 1.46 22.62 -9.58
N ILE A 573 2.67 23.09 -9.26
CA ILE A 573 3.13 24.44 -9.61
C ILE A 573 3.34 24.57 -11.12
N PHE A 574 3.90 23.56 -11.80
CA PHE A 574 3.98 23.54 -13.26
C PHE A 574 2.60 23.66 -13.91
N GLN A 575 1.64 22.87 -13.44
CA GLN A 575 0.24 22.96 -13.92
C GLN A 575 -0.36 24.34 -13.67
N TRP A 576 -0.05 24.98 -12.54
CA TRP A 576 -0.56 26.31 -12.21
C TRP A 576 -0.11 27.38 -13.21
N PHE A 577 1.11 27.27 -13.69
CA PHE A 577 1.65 28.16 -14.71
C PHE A 577 1.28 27.72 -16.15
N GLY A 578 0.66 26.56 -16.33
CA GLY A 578 0.35 25.99 -17.64
C GLY A 578 1.58 25.45 -18.37
N GLU A 579 2.67 25.24 -17.64
CA GLU A 579 3.91 24.73 -18.22
C GLU A 579 3.90 23.19 -18.26
N PRO A 580 4.28 22.57 -19.37
CA PRO A 580 4.33 21.12 -19.48
C PRO A 580 5.48 20.53 -18.66
N VAL A 581 5.22 19.42 -17.99
CA VAL A 581 6.24 18.63 -17.29
C VAL A 581 6.91 17.69 -18.29
N ASP A 582 8.22 17.78 -18.44
CA ASP A 582 8.98 16.87 -19.29
C ASP A 582 9.13 15.51 -18.61
N SER A 583 8.78 14.44 -19.33
CA SER A 583 8.86 13.07 -18.81
C SER A 583 10.27 12.63 -18.40
N SER A 584 11.32 13.26 -18.95
CA SER A 584 12.72 12.98 -18.59
C SER A 584 13.09 13.48 -17.19
N TRP A 585 12.27 14.33 -16.58
CA TRP A 585 12.52 14.81 -15.21
C TRP A 585 12.18 13.79 -14.15
N ASN A 586 11.48 12.71 -14.50
CA ASN A 586 11.10 11.62 -13.61
C ASN A 586 10.41 12.10 -12.33
N PHE A 587 9.47 13.03 -12.45
CA PHE A 587 8.64 13.41 -11.30
C PHE A 587 7.86 12.20 -10.80
N ASP A 588 7.91 11.95 -9.50
CA ASP A 588 7.07 10.94 -8.85
C ASP A 588 5.70 11.54 -8.48
N GLY A 589 5.63 12.87 -8.40
CA GLY A 589 4.42 13.61 -8.05
C GLY A 589 3.40 13.69 -9.19
N GLU A 590 2.16 13.87 -8.82
CA GLU A 590 1.00 13.98 -9.72
C GLU A 590 0.29 15.32 -9.55
N GLY A 591 -0.46 15.72 -10.58
CA GLY A 591 -1.32 16.91 -10.50
C GLY A 591 -2.68 16.55 -9.87
N TRP A 592 -3.11 17.41 -8.96
CA TRP A 592 -4.38 17.26 -8.27
C TRP A 592 -5.44 18.20 -8.85
N ALA A 593 -6.66 17.70 -9.03
CA ALA A 593 -7.78 18.50 -9.46
C ALA A 593 -8.14 19.53 -8.38
N LEU A 594 -8.16 20.80 -8.76
CA LEU A 594 -8.52 21.92 -7.91
C LEU A 594 -9.99 22.27 -8.15
N ASP A 595 -10.82 22.04 -7.17
CA ASP A 595 -12.26 22.32 -7.26
C ASP A 595 -12.53 23.79 -6.94
N TYR A 596 -13.22 24.49 -7.84
CA TYR A 596 -13.59 25.89 -7.68
C TYR A 596 -15.01 26.03 -7.16
N VAL A 597 -15.24 27.03 -6.30
CA VAL A 597 -16.61 27.36 -5.87
C VAL A 597 -17.40 27.85 -7.07
N SER A 598 -18.50 27.20 -7.38
CA SER A 598 -19.41 27.62 -8.43
C SER A 598 -20.01 29.00 -8.06
N LEU A 599 -19.80 30.00 -8.91
CA LEU A 599 -20.38 31.35 -8.73
C LEU A 599 -21.87 31.41 -9.11
N ASN A 600 -22.55 30.28 -9.21
CA ASN A 600 -23.98 30.23 -9.47
C ASN A 600 -24.75 30.49 -8.17
N ASN A 601 -25.01 31.76 -7.90
CA ASN A 601 -26.18 32.26 -7.21
C ASN A 601 -26.54 33.65 -7.68
#